data_84ad57a42ef1b1916d657ae2964eb0f1
#
_entry.id   84ad57a42ef1b1916d657ae2964eb0f1
#
_cell.length_a   1.000
_cell.length_b   1.000
_cell.length_c   1.000
_cell.angle_alpha   90.00
_cell.angle_beta   90.00
_cell.angle_gamma   90.00
#
_symmetry.space_group_name_H-M   'P 1'
#
loop_
_entity.id
_entity.type
_entity.pdbx_description
1 polymer ?
#
loop_
_entity_poly.entity_id
_entity_poly.type
_entity_poly.pdbx_seq_one_letter_code
_entity_poly.pdbx_strand_id
1 'polypeptide(L)'
;MVPNIGTLFNTLEVSIDESFVQQLFGEEIPTQYRSWVSVAIKQGGTTIPKPVEMVDPNYLASTCECSHLLDSLKGKEKFDPVFHSETLKEVMAEIRTKKADNLEIFLEKIESSIEKKGARILDYLKEKWTGTWFAATPNNLCGTALSAVEFRNELRDRYGMKLLDSPSHCDGCNEQLSTTHALSCKVGGLIHSRHDESRNALGCLACAGFKHSNVRDEPQINPC
;
A
#
# COMPACT_ATOMS: atom_id res chain seq x y z
N MET A 1 20.12 20.85 -19.81
CA MET A 1 19.60 19.89 -18.81
C MET A 1 20.13 20.32 -17.45
N VAL A 2 19.31 20.47 -16.44
CA VAL A 2 19.77 20.81 -15.09
C VAL A 2 20.18 19.48 -14.44
N PRO A 3 21.46 19.27 -14.10
CA PRO A 3 21.91 18.02 -13.48
C PRO A 3 21.51 17.98 -12.00
N ASN A 4 21.23 16.78 -11.50
CA ASN A 4 20.97 16.50 -10.08
C ASN A 4 19.79 17.26 -9.46
N ILE A 5 18.67 17.35 -10.17
CA ILE A 5 17.44 17.96 -9.65
C ILE A 5 16.96 17.22 -8.38
N GLY A 6 17.22 15.92 -8.27
CA GLY A 6 16.89 15.12 -7.10
C GLY A 6 17.34 15.74 -5.78
N THR A 7 18.53 16.34 -5.76
CA THR A 7 19.07 16.96 -4.53
C THR A 7 18.23 18.11 -4.00
N LEU A 8 17.46 18.80 -4.84
CA LEU A 8 16.56 19.87 -4.43
C LEU A 8 15.37 19.34 -3.59
N PHE A 9 15.10 18.05 -3.67
CA PHE A 9 14.00 17.38 -2.98
C PHE A 9 14.43 16.68 -1.68
N ASN A 10 15.71 16.76 -1.30
CA ASN A 10 16.22 16.12 -0.08
C ASN A 10 15.42 16.56 1.16
N THR A 11 15.16 17.86 1.34
CA THR A 11 14.40 18.37 2.49
C THR A 11 12.97 17.82 2.52
N LEU A 12 12.33 17.69 1.36
CA LEU A 12 11.01 17.11 1.25
C LEU A 12 11.02 15.62 1.60
N GLU A 13 11.99 14.86 1.08
CA GLU A 13 12.13 13.43 1.38
C GLU A 13 12.36 13.19 2.88
N VAL A 14 13.25 13.95 3.50
CA VAL A 14 13.48 13.91 4.95
C VAL A 14 12.19 14.22 5.72
N SER A 15 11.42 15.25 5.32
CA SER A 15 10.15 15.58 5.97
C SER A 15 9.10 14.48 5.80
N ILE A 16 9.05 13.81 4.64
CA ILE A 16 8.17 12.66 4.43
C ILE A 16 8.59 11.51 5.35
N ASP A 17 9.86 11.19 5.43
CA ASP A 17 10.36 10.03 6.16
C ASP A 17 10.29 10.25 7.69
N GLU A 18 10.82 11.35 8.19
CA GLU A 18 10.91 11.62 9.62
C GLU A 18 9.59 12.08 10.26
N SER A 19 8.75 12.80 9.50
CA SER A 19 7.49 13.31 10.04
C SER A 19 6.30 12.44 9.62
N PHE A 20 6.06 12.25 8.32
CA PHE A 20 4.84 11.60 7.86
C PHE A 20 4.89 10.08 8.01
N VAL A 21 5.94 9.43 7.49
CA VAL A 21 6.05 7.96 7.53
C VAL A 21 6.22 7.48 8.97
N GLN A 22 7.05 8.14 9.76
CA GLN A 22 7.24 7.81 11.17
C GLN A 22 5.94 7.93 11.97
N GLN A 23 5.14 8.99 11.76
CA GLN A 23 3.83 9.12 12.42
C GLN A 23 2.82 8.09 11.93
N LEU A 24 2.88 7.74 10.64
CA LEU A 24 1.99 6.76 10.04
C LEU A 24 2.21 5.35 10.59
N PHE A 25 3.46 4.97 10.87
CA PHE A 25 3.83 3.68 11.44
C PHE A 25 3.97 3.70 12.97
N GLY A 26 4.00 4.88 13.60
CA GLY A 26 4.17 5.07 15.04
C GLY A 26 5.61 5.02 15.51
N GLU A 27 6.56 4.67 14.64
CA GLU A 27 8.00 4.67 14.89
C GLU A 27 8.79 4.75 13.57
N GLU A 28 10.09 4.97 13.67
CA GLU A 28 10.99 4.88 12.52
C GLU A 28 10.98 3.47 11.93
N ILE A 29 10.86 3.37 10.61
CA ILE A 29 10.89 2.09 9.90
C ILE A 29 12.26 1.83 9.27
N PRO A 30 12.74 0.58 9.27
CA PRO A 30 13.99 0.24 8.59
C PRO A 30 13.99 0.64 7.11
N THR A 31 15.14 1.05 6.58
CA THR A 31 15.27 1.57 5.21
C THR A 31 14.74 0.62 4.15
N GLN A 32 14.90 -0.70 4.32
CA GLN A 32 14.35 -1.69 3.40
C GLN A 32 12.82 -1.64 3.30
N TYR A 33 12.13 -1.41 4.41
CA TYR A 33 10.67 -1.23 4.42
C TYR A 33 10.25 0.09 3.80
N ARG A 34 11.07 1.15 3.96
CA ARG A 34 10.77 2.45 3.34
C ARG A 34 10.71 2.37 1.82
N SER A 35 11.62 1.63 1.20
CA SER A 35 11.59 1.36 -0.24
C SER A 35 10.36 0.55 -0.64
N TRP A 36 9.98 -0.45 0.15
CA TRP A 36 8.78 -1.24 -0.09
C TRP A 36 7.49 -0.41 0.04
N VAL A 37 7.38 0.44 1.06
CA VAL A 37 6.25 1.36 1.25
C VAL A 37 6.07 2.32 0.07
N SER A 38 7.14 2.67 -0.66
CA SER A 38 7.08 3.63 -1.76
C SER A 38 6.44 3.10 -3.05
N VAL A 39 6.41 1.79 -3.27
CA VAL A 39 5.81 1.23 -4.47
C VAL A 39 4.28 1.27 -4.45
N ALA A 40 3.66 1.04 -5.61
CA ALA A 40 2.21 1.07 -5.71
C ALA A 40 1.55 -0.06 -4.89
N ILE A 41 0.29 0.14 -4.50
CA ILE A 41 -0.49 -0.81 -3.69
C ILE A 41 -0.52 -2.20 -4.33
N LYS A 42 -0.63 -2.29 -5.66
CA LYS A 42 -0.62 -3.55 -6.41
C LYS A 42 0.72 -4.30 -6.37
N GLN A 43 1.80 -3.63 -5.98
CA GLN A 43 3.11 -4.24 -5.71
C GLN A 43 3.38 -4.41 -4.20
N GLY A 44 2.36 -4.32 -3.38
CA GLY A 44 2.45 -4.48 -1.93
C GLY A 44 2.77 -3.21 -1.14
N GLY A 45 3.00 -2.05 -1.81
CA GLY A 45 3.31 -0.78 -1.16
C GLY A 45 2.09 0.01 -0.70
N THR A 46 2.30 1.29 -0.41
CA THR A 46 1.27 2.28 -0.04
C THR A 46 1.29 3.52 -0.94
N THR A 47 2.15 3.56 -1.95
CA THR A 47 2.30 4.70 -2.88
C THR A 47 2.86 5.97 -2.20
N ILE A 48 3.51 5.87 -1.04
CA ILE A 48 4.16 7.02 -0.40
C ILE A 48 5.48 7.29 -1.11
N PRO A 49 5.61 8.36 -1.90
CA PRO A 49 6.72 8.54 -2.83
C PRO A 49 8.06 8.74 -2.12
N LYS A 50 9.13 8.45 -2.85
CA LYS A 50 10.50 8.87 -2.58
C LYS A 50 10.88 9.93 -3.61
N PRO A 51 10.68 11.22 -3.31
CA PRO A 51 10.84 12.30 -4.29
C PRO A 51 12.20 12.32 -4.98
N VAL A 52 13.28 12.13 -4.21
CA VAL A 52 14.65 12.15 -4.73
C VAL A 52 14.87 11.10 -5.83
N GLU A 53 14.34 9.89 -5.65
CA GLU A 53 14.46 8.81 -6.64
C GLU A 53 13.56 9.01 -7.87
N MET A 54 12.45 9.74 -7.72
CA MET A 54 11.43 9.89 -8.78
C MET A 54 11.64 11.12 -9.65
N VAL A 55 12.33 12.13 -9.16
CA VAL A 55 12.41 13.44 -9.82
C VAL A 55 13.16 13.38 -11.13
N ASP A 56 14.37 12.82 -11.18
CA ASP A 56 15.18 12.82 -12.40
C ASP A 56 14.51 12.06 -13.57
N PRO A 57 13.94 10.85 -13.35
CA PRO A 57 13.18 10.17 -14.40
C PRO A 57 11.94 10.94 -14.86
N ASN A 58 11.22 11.59 -13.95
CA ASN A 58 10.04 12.36 -14.30
C ASN A 58 10.39 13.67 -15.02
N TYR A 59 11.48 14.33 -14.64
CA TYR A 59 11.99 15.52 -15.32
C TYR A 59 12.43 15.19 -16.76
N LEU A 60 13.17 14.10 -16.94
CA LEU A 60 13.57 13.63 -18.27
C LEU A 60 12.34 13.34 -19.14
N ALA A 61 11.35 12.62 -18.59
CA ALA A 61 10.09 12.34 -19.28
C ALA A 61 9.40 13.63 -19.72
N SER A 62 9.20 14.58 -18.80
CA SER A 62 8.55 15.86 -19.08
C SER A 62 9.32 16.68 -20.12
N THR A 63 10.66 16.66 -20.09
CA THR A 63 11.49 17.35 -21.07
C THR A 63 11.31 16.75 -22.45
N CYS A 64 11.26 15.43 -22.58
CA CYS A 64 11.01 14.75 -23.86
C CYS A 64 9.60 15.05 -24.40
N GLU A 65 8.59 15.01 -23.54
CA GLU A 65 7.19 15.31 -23.91
C GLU A 65 7.02 16.74 -24.42
N CYS A 66 7.75 17.70 -23.84
CA CYS A 66 7.63 19.12 -24.19
C CYS A 66 8.62 19.58 -25.26
N SER A 67 9.50 18.73 -25.79
CA SER A 67 10.62 19.15 -26.68
C SER A 67 10.14 19.89 -27.91
N HIS A 68 9.18 19.37 -28.68
CA HIS A 68 8.64 19.98 -29.88
C HIS A 68 7.92 21.31 -29.58
N LEU A 69 7.19 21.42 -28.48
CA LEU A 69 6.57 22.66 -28.04
C LEU A 69 7.62 23.73 -27.73
N LEU A 70 8.69 23.35 -27.03
CA LEU A 70 9.77 24.26 -26.67
C LEU A 70 10.54 24.75 -27.90
N ASP A 71 10.79 23.88 -28.87
CA ASP A 71 11.50 24.27 -30.10
C ASP A 71 10.65 25.20 -30.99
N SER A 72 9.34 24.97 -31.03
CA SER A 72 8.41 25.88 -31.68
C SER A 72 8.34 27.26 -30.98
N LEU A 73 8.27 27.27 -29.65
CA LEU A 73 8.25 28.53 -28.87
C LEU A 73 9.57 29.32 -29.03
N LYS A 74 10.69 28.64 -29.23
CA LYS A 74 12.00 29.24 -29.51
C LYS A 74 12.16 29.70 -30.97
N GLY A 75 11.14 29.50 -31.80
CA GLY A 75 11.16 29.88 -33.22
C GLY A 75 12.08 29.02 -34.09
N LYS A 76 12.49 27.84 -33.63
CA LYS A 76 13.32 26.91 -34.39
C LYS A 76 12.51 26.18 -35.46
N GLU A 77 11.29 25.81 -35.12
CA GLU A 77 10.38 25.04 -35.95
C GLU A 77 8.95 25.60 -35.86
N LYS A 78 8.15 25.41 -36.93
CA LYS A 78 6.74 25.74 -36.89
C LYS A 78 5.98 24.62 -36.13
N PHE A 79 5.12 25.01 -35.23
CA PHE A 79 4.31 24.03 -34.50
C PHE A 79 3.37 23.26 -35.42
N ASP A 80 3.49 21.94 -35.41
CA ASP A 80 2.60 21.00 -36.07
C ASP A 80 1.88 20.14 -35.00
N PRO A 81 0.56 20.31 -34.82
CA PRO A 81 -0.21 19.57 -33.81
C PRO A 81 -0.24 18.07 -34.09
N VAL A 82 -0.26 17.66 -35.35
CA VAL A 82 -0.35 16.22 -35.72
C VAL A 82 0.97 15.54 -35.39
N PHE A 83 2.07 16.10 -35.88
CA PHE A 83 3.41 15.61 -35.57
C PHE A 83 3.68 15.56 -34.07
N HIS A 84 3.32 16.63 -33.34
CA HIS A 84 3.46 16.65 -31.90
C HIS A 84 2.67 15.52 -31.22
N SER A 85 1.41 15.26 -31.64
CA SER A 85 0.57 14.20 -31.05
C SER A 85 1.13 12.80 -31.33
N GLU A 86 1.69 12.58 -32.50
CA GLU A 86 2.31 11.29 -32.86
C GLU A 86 3.60 11.06 -32.07
N THR A 87 4.50 12.05 -32.06
CA THR A 87 5.74 12.00 -31.29
C THR A 87 5.46 11.80 -29.79
N LEU A 88 4.44 12.48 -29.25
CA LEU A 88 4.04 12.32 -27.85
C LEU A 88 3.62 10.88 -27.53
N LYS A 89 2.86 10.23 -28.43
CA LYS A 89 2.45 8.81 -28.23
C LYS A 89 3.66 7.88 -28.19
N GLU A 90 4.63 8.08 -29.09
CA GLU A 90 5.85 7.27 -29.13
C GLU A 90 6.70 7.47 -27.87
N VAL A 91 6.94 8.74 -27.50
CA VAL A 91 7.69 9.09 -26.28
C VAL A 91 7.03 8.52 -25.02
N MET A 92 5.71 8.64 -24.92
CA MET A 92 4.95 8.08 -23.79
C MET A 92 5.01 6.56 -23.72
N ALA A 93 5.01 5.88 -24.88
CA ALA A 93 5.18 4.43 -24.93
C ALA A 93 6.57 4.00 -24.44
N GLU A 94 7.62 4.69 -24.92
CA GLU A 94 9.00 4.43 -24.48
C GLU A 94 9.20 4.69 -22.99
N ILE A 95 8.66 5.80 -22.47
CA ILE A 95 8.71 6.13 -21.04
C ILE A 95 8.01 5.07 -20.20
N ARG A 96 6.84 4.56 -20.65
CA ARG A 96 6.11 3.49 -19.95
C ARG A 96 6.93 2.20 -19.87
N THR A 97 7.58 1.82 -20.97
CA THR A 97 8.45 0.64 -20.99
C THR A 97 9.61 0.81 -20.03
N LYS A 98 10.35 1.92 -20.10
CA LYS A 98 11.45 2.21 -19.19
C LYS A 98 11.03 2.25 -17.71
N LYS A 99 9.85 2.81 -17.42
CA LYS A 99 9.30 2.79 -16.04
C LYS A 99 8.96 1.39 -15.57
N ALA A 100 8.45 0.53 -16.45
CA ALA A 100 8.16 -0.86 -16.12
C ALA A 100 9.44 -1.65 -15.81
N ASP A 101 10.46 -1.54 -16.68
CA ASP A 101 11.75 -2.20 -16.50
C ASP A 101 12.45 -1.74 -15.20
N ASN A 102 12.47 -0.44 -14.96
CA ASN A 102 13.04 0.12 -13.73
C ASN A 102 12.29 -0.34 -12.48
N LEU A 103 10.96 -0.47 -12.56
CA LEU A 103 10.15 -0.97 -11.45
C LEU A 103 10.47 -2.44 -11.15
N GLU A 104 10.65 -3.28 -12.17
CA GLU A 104 11.01 -4.69 -12.01
C GLU A 104 12.35 -4.82 -11.28
N ILE A 105 13.38 -4.13 -11.75
CA ILE A 105 14.71 -4.06 -11.10
C ILE A 105 14.60 -3.56 -9.66
N PHE A 106 13.75 -2.57 -9.41
CA PHE A 106 13.55 -2.02 -8.07
C PHE A 106 12.86 -3.02 -7.12
N LEU A 107 11.87 -3.78 -7.63
CA LEU A 107 11.20 -4.82 -6.86
C LEU A 107 12.14 -5.99 -6.53
N GLU A 108 12.97 -6.43 -7.47
CA GLU A 108 14.01 -7.44 -7.22
C GLU A 108 15.00 -6.98 -6.14
N LYS A 109 15.38 -5.70 -6.16
CA LYS A 109 16.24 -5.11 -5.13
C LYS A 109 15.58 -5.09 -3.76
N ILE A 110 14.30 -4.75 -3.67
CA ILE A 110 13.54 -4.83 -2.42
C ILE A 110 13.52 -6.28 -1.93
N GLU A 111 13.15 -7.21 -2.79
CA GLU A 111 13.03 -8.64 -2.46
C GLU A 111 14.36 -9.23 -1.94
N SER A 112 15.48 -8.84 -2.54
CA SER A 112 16.82 -9.26 -2.10
C SER A 112 17.27 -8.62 -0.78
N SER A 113 16.69 -7.48 -0.40
CA SER A 113 17.06 -6.72 0.81
C SER A 113 16.27 -7.12 2.06
N ILE A 114 15.16 -7.85 1.90
CA ILE A 114 14.29 -8.28 3.01
C ILE A 114 14.54 -9.74 3.37
N GLU A 115 14.27 -10.10 4.63
CA GLU A 115 14.36 -11.47 5.10
C GLU A 115 13.33 -12.38 4.42
N LYS A 116 13.56 -13.72 4.44
CA LYS A 116 12.64 -14.71 3.84
C LYS A 116 11.18 -14.55 4.30
N LYS A 117 10.96 -14.14 5.55
CA LYS A 117 9.61 -13.88 6.06
C LYS A 117 8.99 -12.68 5.35
N GLY A 118 9.73 -11.59 5.21
CA GLY A 118 9.32 -10.40 4.47
C GLY A 118 9.04 -10.67 3.00
N ALA A 119 9.87 -11.48 2.33
CA ALA A 119 9.67 -11.87 0.94
C ALA A 119 8.32 -12.60 0.75
N ARG A 120 7.96 -13.54 1.63
CA ARG A 120 6.66 -14.23 1.60
C ARG A 120 5.49 -13.25 1.81
N ILE A 121 5.65 -12.27 2.70
CA ILE A 121 4.64 -11.23 2.92
C ILE A 121 4.51 -10.37 1.66
N LEU A 122 5.62 -9.98 1.04
CA LEU A 122 5.61 -9.20 -0.21
C LEU A 122 4.87 -9.95 -1.33
N ASP A 123 5.13 -11.24 -1.51
CA ASP A 123 4.44 -12.08 -2.49
C ASP A 123 2.94 -12.12 -2.22
N TYR A 124 2.54 -12.32 -0.97
CA TYR A 124 1.13 -12.27 -0.58
C TYR A 124 0.50 -10.89 -0.84
N LEU A 125 1.22 -9.81 -0.60
CA LEU A 125 0.71 -8.45 -0.80
C LEU A 125 0.59 -8.06 -2.28
N LYS A 126 1.26 -8.76 -3.20
CA LYS A 126 1.09 -8.62 -4.66
C LYS A 126 -0.19 -9.30 -5.16
N GLU A 127 -0.82 -10.16 -4.35
CA GLU A 127 -2.07 -10.82 -4.72
C GLU A 127 -3.21 -9.84 -4.94
N LYS A 128 -4.06 -10.15 -5.92
CA LYS A 128 -5.25 -9.35 -6.22
C LYS A 128 -6.13 -9.24 -4.96
N TRP A 129 -6.58 -8.09 -4.62
CA TRP A 129 -7.46 -7.78 -3.49
C TRP A 129 -6.78 -7.48 -2.14
N THR A 130 -5.53 -7.82 -1.91
CA THR A 130 -4.85 -7.57 -0.61
C THR A 130 -4.73 -6.08 -0.25
N GLY A 131 -4.79 -5.19 -1.25
CA GLY A 131 -4.74 -3.73 -1.07
C GLY A 131 -6.10 -3.03 -1.07
N THR A 132 -7.22 -3.76 -1.23
CA THR A 132 -8.54 -3.15 -1.42
C THR A 132 -9.03 -2.35 -0.22
N TRP A 133 -8.60 -2.70 0.99
CA TRP A 133 -8.96 -1.97 2.19
C TRP A 133 -8.47 -0.50 2.20
N PHE A 134 -7.39 -0.17 1.48
CA PHE A 134 -6.96 1.22 1.28
C PHE A 134 -7.95 2.06 0.47
N ALA A 135 -8.78 1.41 -0.34
CA ALA A 135 -9.82 2.07 -1.12
C ALA A 135 -11.19 2.10 -0.40
N ALA A 136 -11.29 1.44 0.75
CA ALA A 136 -12.54 1.42 1.52
C ALA A 136 -12.80 2.82 2.12
N THR A 137 -14.00 3.33 1.87
CA THR A 137 -14.43 4.59 2.49
C THR A 137 -14.69 4.37 3.97
N PRO A 138 -14.03 5.13 4.87
CA PRO A 138 -14.30 5.03 6.29
C PRO A 138 -15.76 5.32 6.62
N ASN A 139 -16.41 4.43 7.34
CA ASN A 139 -17.82 4.56 7.72
C ASN A 139 -18.04 4.00 9.13
N ASN A 140 -18.40 4.87 10.07
CA ASN A 140 -18.65 4.49 11.45
C ASN A 140 -19.85 3.55 11.61
N LEU A 141 -20.87 3.67 10.75
CA LEU A 141 -22.05 2.81 10.82
C LEU A 141 -21.77 1.37 10.40
N CYS A 142 -20.81 1.19 9.47
CA CYS A 142 -20.41 -0.13 8.99
C CYS A 142 -19.15 -0.65 9.70
N GLY A 143 -18.60 0.06 10.69
CA GLY A 143 -17.39 -0.33 11.40
C GLY A 143 -16.11 -0.32 10.56
N THR A 144 -16.10 0.40 9.42
CA THR A 144 -14.93 0.50 8.54
C THR A 144 -14.05 1.74 8.83
N ALA A 145 -14.44 2.56 9.81
CA ALA A 145 -13.63 3.67 10.28
C ALA A 145 -12.68 3.18 11.37
N LEU A 146 -11.40 3.12 11.06
CA LEU A 146 -10.35 2.76 12.00
C LEU A 146 -9.91 3.98 12.82
N SER A 147 -9.64 3.80 14.11
CA SER A 147 -8.91 4.77 14.90
C SER A 147 -7.46 4.88 14.41
N ALA A 148 -6.76 5.93 14.82
CA ALA A 148 -5.35 6.11 14.45
C ALA A 148 -4.45 4.95 14.93
N VAL A 149 -4.76 4.35 16.08
CA VAL A 149 -4.00 3.22 16.63
C VAL A 149 -4.29 1.95 15.83
N GLU A 150 -5.56 1.66 15.54
CA GLU A 150 -5.96 0.52 14.69
C GLU A 150 -5.33 0.62 13.31
N PHE A 151 -5.43 1.78 12.66
CA PHE A 151 -4.84 1.98 11.33
C PHE A 151 -3.33 1.76 11.31
N ARG A 152 -2.61 2.26 12.33
CA ARG A 152 -1.17 2.03 12.46
C ARG A 152 -0.85 0.55 12.65
N ASN A 153 -1.59 -0.13 13.49
CA ASN A 153 -1.39 -1.55 13.76
C ASN A 153 -1.71 -2.40 12.54
N GLU A 154 -2.78 -2.13 11.81
CA GLU A 154 -3.09 -2.81 10.54
C GLU A 154 -2.00 -2.58 9.49
N LEU A 155 -1.49 -1.35 9.41
CA LEU A 155 -0.39 -1.04 8.50
C LEU A 155 0.90 -1.77 8.88
N ARG A 156 1.21 -1.88 10.16
CA ARG A 156 2.37 -2.63 10.68
C ARG A 156 2.23 -4.12 10.44
N ASP A 157 1.05 -4.70 10.72
CA ASP A 157 0.77 -6.11 10.48
C ASP A 157 0.88 -6.47 9.00
N ARG A 158 0.41 -5.58 8.12
CA ARG A 158 0.57 -5.71 6.66
C ARG A 158 2.01 -5.96 6.24
N TYR A 159 2.98 -5.35 6.91
CA TYR A 159 4.41 -5.52 6.63
C TYR A 159 5.11 -6.52 7.56
N GLY A 160 4.35 -7.25 8.39
CA GLY A 160 4.88 -8.22 9.35
C GLY A 160 5.70 -7.60 10.47
N MET A 161 5.48 -6.30 10.76
CA MET A 161 6.10 -5.59 11.85
C MET A 161 5.37 -5.91 13.17
N LYS A 162 6.06 -5.73 14.30
CA LYS A 162 5.45 -5.85 15.61
C LYS A 162 4.39 -4.75 15.80
N LEU A 163 3.22 -5.12 16.35
CA LEU A 163 2.17 -4.17 16.67
C LEU A 163 2.61 -3.24 17.81
N LEU A 164 2.13 -2.00 17.77
CA LEU A 164 2.36 -1.02 18.84
C LEU A 164 1.56 -1.45 20.08
N ASP A 165 2.15 -1.24 21.24
CA ASP A 165 1.51 -1.51 22.55
C ASP A 165 0.99 -2.95 22.72
N SER A 166 1.46 -3.89 21.87
CA SER A 166 1.09 -5.29 21.99
C SER A 166 1.77 -5.92 23.20
N PRO A 167 1.03 -6.65 24.06
CA PRO A 167 1.63 -7.43 25.13
C PRO A 167 2.68 -8.39 24.58
N SER A 168 3.71 -8.70 25.40
CA SER A 168 4.74 -9.66 25.01
C SER A 168 4.26 -11.11 25.05
N HIS A 169 3.27 -11.40 25.89
CA HIS A 169 2.73 -12.73 26.11
C HIS A 169 1.21 -12.74 26.03
N CYS A 170 0.68 -13.86 25.61
CA CYS A 170 -0.76 -14.12 25.58
C CYS A 170 -1.32 -14.22 26.99
N ASP A 171 -2.39 -13.52 27.28
CA ASP A 171 -3.10 -13.56 28.58
C ASP A 171 -3.75 -14.91 28.88
N GLY A 172 -4.06 -15.70 27.85
CA GLY A 172 -4.65 -17.04 28.01
C GLY A 172 -3.64 -18.14 28.30
N CYS A 173 -2.61 -18.30 27.45
CA CYS A 173 -1.67 -19.43 27.54
C CYS A 173 -0.24 -19.03 27.93
N ASN A 174 0.04 -17.73 28.10
CA ASN A 174 1.35 -17.17 28.45
C ASN A 174 2.48 -17.44 27.42
N GLU A 175 2.15 -17.89 26.21
CA GLU A 175 3.12 -17.97 25.11
C GLU A 175 3.41 -16.59 24.52
N GLN A 176 4.53 -16.49 23.78
CA GLN A 176 4.88 -15.23 23.10
C GLN A 176 3.75 -14.81 22.16
N LEU A 177 3.24 -13.60 22.35
CA LEU A 177 2.15 -13.07 21.55
C LEU A 177 2.65 -12.62 20.17
N SER A 178 1.98 -13.11 19.15
CA SER A 178 2.09 -12.65 17.77
C SER A 178 0.68 -12.55 17.18
N THR A 179 0.50 -11.85 16.07
CA THR A 179 -0.79 -11.80 15.36
C THR A 179 -1.30 -13.21 15.06
N THR A 180 -0.43 -14.08 14.55
CA THR A 180 -0.79 -15.48 14.27
C THR A 180 -1.19 -16.23 15.54
N HIS A 181 -0.46 -16.06 16.65
CA HIS A 181 -0.80 -16.69 17.92
C HIS A 181 -2.15 -16.16 18.43
N ALA A 182 -2.36 -14.84 18.44
CA ALA A 182 -3.61 -14.24 18.87
C ALA A 182 -4.83 -14.80 18.11
N LEU A 183 -4.69 -14.98 16.80
CA LEU A 183 -5.74 -15.53 15.93
C LEU A 183 -5.95 -17.04 16.06
N SER A 184 -5.00 -17.78 16.65
CA SER A 184 -5.04 -19.26 16.74
C SER A 184 -5.07 -19.80 18.17
N CYS A 185 -4.88 -18.96 19.18
CA CYS A 185 -4.86 -19.37 20.58
C CYS A 185 -6.23 -19.89 21.05
N LYS A 186 -6.30 -21.16 21.44
CA LYS A 186 -7.53 -21.79 21.89
C LYS A 186 -7.93 -21.38 23.32
N VAL A 187 -7.00 -20.87 24.11
CA VAL A 187 -7.22 -20.53 25.53
C VAL A 187 -7.71 -19.09 25.69
N GLY A 188 -7.20 -18.15 24.88
CA GLY A 188 -7.52 -16.72 24.96
C GLY A 188 -8.91 -16.32 24.43
N GLY A 189 -9.71 -17.25 23.92
CA GLY A 189 -11.09 -16.95 23.46
C GLY A 189 -11.22 -16.16 22.16
N LEU A 190 -10.12 -15.64 21.58
CA LEU A 190 -10.13 -14.82 20.38
C LEU A 190 -10.65 -15.55 19.13
N ILE A 191 -10.55 -16.89 19.07
CA ILE A 191 -11.13 -17.70 17.99
C ILE A 191 -12.65 -17.52 17.93
N HIS A 192 -13.32 -17.56 19.06
CA HIS A 192 -14.77 -17.36 19.14
C HIS A 192 -15.15 -15.93 18.78
N SER A 193 -14.45 -14.94 19.34
CA SER A 193 -14.67 -13.52 19.03
C SER A 193 -14.55 -13.26 17.53
N ARG A 194 -13.48 -13.73 16.89
CA ARG A 194 -13.26 -13.58 15.45
C ARG A 194 -14.37 -14.26 14.63
N HIS A 195 -14.80 -15.45 15.04
CA HIS A 195 -15.90 -16.15 14.37
C HIS A 195 -17.19 -15.32 14.45
N ASP A 196 -17.51 -14.82 15.64
CA ASP A 196 -18.71 -14.01 15.86
C ASP A 196 -18.69 -12.69 15.12
N GLU A 197 -17.56 -12.00 15.10
CA GLU A 197 -17.38 -10.78 14.30
C GLU A 197 -17.54 -11.04 12.80
N SER A 198 -16.94 -12.11 12.28
CA SER A 198 -17.08 -12.49 10.86
C SER A 198 -18.52 -12.84 10.52
N ARG A 199 -19.20 -13.60 11.38
CA ARG A 199 -20.62 -13.93 11.24
C ARG A 199 -21.49 -12.68 11.24
N ASN A 200 -21.27 -11.76 12.17
CA ASN A 200 -22.05 -10.53 12.30
C ASN A 200 -21.83 -9.63 11.08
N ALA A 201 -20.58 -9.50 10.59
CA ALA A 201 -20.27 -8.73 9.39
C ALA A 201 -20.96 -9.31 8.15
N LEU A 202 -20.94 -10.63 7.97
CA LEU A 202 -21.65 -11.30 6.88
C LEU A 202 -23.18 -11.14 7.01
N GLY A 203 -23.71 -11.22 8.24
CA GLY A 203 -25.12 -10.96 8.53
C GLY A 203 -25.54 -9.55 8.15
N CYS A 204 -24.75 -8.54 8.52
CA CYS A 204 -24.98 -7.14 8.13
C CYS A 204 -24.97 -6.95 6.62
N LEU A 205 -24.01 -7.54 5.90
CA LEU A 205 -23.93 -7.47 4.43
C LEU A 205 -25.13 -8.16 3.79
N ALA A 206 -25.53 -9.31 4.29
CA ALA A 206 -26.71 -10.03 3.82
C ALA A 206 -28.00 -9.22 4.05
N CYS A 207 -28.16 -8.60 5.23
CA CYS A 207 -29.28 -7.72 5.50
C CYS A 207 -29.35 -6.49 4.60
N ALA A 208 -28.19 -5.96 4.19
CA ALA A 208 -28.12 -4.84 3.24
C ALA A 208 -28.51 -5.25 1.82
N GLY A 209 -28.21 -6.51 1.41
CA GLY A 209 -28.54 -7.04 0.08
C GLY A 209 -29.89 -7.72 -0.02
N PHE A 210 -30.44 -8.25 1.08
CA PHE A 210 -31.70 -8.98 1.15
C PHE A 210 -32.65 -8.35 2.17
N LYS A 211 -33.93 -8.72 2.12
CA LYS A 211 -34.85 -8.30 3.19
C LYS A 211 -34.39 -8.92 4.52
N HIS A 212 -34.38 -8.11 5.57
CA HIS A 212 -33.92 -8.52 6.91
C HIS A 212 -34.60 -9.80 7.42
N SER A 213 -35.87 -10.01 7.08
CA SER A 213 -36.64 -11.23 7.44
C SER A 213 -36.11 -12.53 6.80
N ASN A 214 -35.26 -12.41 5.78
CA ASN A 214 -34.72 -13.57 5.04
C ASN A 214 -33.29 -13.92 5.51
N VAL A 215 -32.70 -13.13 6.41
CA VAL A 215 -31.35 -13.36 6.93
C VAL A 215 -31.47 -13.97 8.32
N ARG A 216 -30.80 -15.11 8.51
CA ARG A 216 -30.67 -15.78 9.81
C ARG A 216 -29.20 -15.94 10.15
N ASP A 217 -28.82 -15.61 11.33
CA ASP A 217 -27.42 -15.67 11.77
C ASP A 217 -26.90 -17.11 11.89
N GLU A 218 -27.77 -18.06 12.27
CA GLU A 218 -27.43 -19.48 12.35
C GLU A 218 -28.62 -20.34 11.87
N PRO A 219 -28.37 -21.44 11.15
CA PRO A 219 -29.42 -22.40 10.83
C PRO A 219 -29.83 -23.09 12.12
N GLN A 220 -31.14 -23.08 12.40
CA GLN A 220 -31.68 -23.92 13.49
C GLN A 220 -31.60 -25.38 13.05
N ILE A 221 -30.66 -26.13 13.63
CA ILE A 221 -30.65 -27.59 13.51
C ILE A 221 -31.72 -28.10 14.47
N ASN A 222 -32.85 -28.50 13.92
CA ASN A 222 -33.83 -29.21 14.73
C ASN A 222 -33.20 -30.51 15.21
N PRO A 223 -33.10 -30.76 16.53
CA PRO A 223 -32.67 -32.06 17.00
C PRO A 223 -33.71 -33.09 16.53
N CYS A 224 -33.22 -34.13 15.82
CA CYS A 224 -34.03 -35.31 15.46
C CYS A 224 -34.50 -36.03 16.70
#